data_7ea640633f9df967eedaca8d07b80632
#
_entry.id   7ea640633f9df967eedaca8d07b80632
#
_cell.length_a   1.000
_cell.length_b   1.000
_cell.length_c   1.000
_cell.angle_alpha   90.00
_cell.angle_beta   90.00
_cell.angle_gamma   90.00
#
_symmetry.space_group_name_H-M   'P 1'
#
loop_
_entity.id
_entity.type
_entity.pdbx_description
1 polymer ?
#
loop_
_entity_poly.entity_id
_entity_poly.type
_entity_poly.pdbx_seq_one_letter_code
_entity_poly.pdbx_strand_id
1 'polypeptide(L)'
;MGGRVAWSGKSYGGYWGTLSFLALLKIGLLPAYFLLAFVAAFFVLFRRGAVAPIADYLARISGRRVRGVSFAAYGSVFSFGMSILDRTAYFAGCGSIKVDDESFAQIAEARAKGRGVLILASHTGGWAIAS
;
A
#
# COMPACT_ATOMS: atom_id res chain seq x y z
N MET A 1 14.24 7.31 -27.89
CA MET A 1 12.82 6.99 -28.19
C MET A 1 12.25 6.24 -27.00
N GLY A 2 11.58 6.96 -26.09
CA GLY A 2 11.00 6.37 -24.90
C GLY A 2 9.61 5.81 -25.22
N GLY A 3 9.48 4.50 -25.24
CA GLY A 3 8.18 3.85 -25.35
C GLY A 3 7.31 4.24 -24.16
N ARG A 4 6.19 4.89 -24.40
CA ARG A 4 5.16 5.14 -23.39
C ARG A 4 4.63 3.78 -22.92
N VAL A 5 4.92 3.42 -21.69
CA VAL A 5 4.27 2.27 -21.05
C VAL A 5 2.79 2.62 -20.92
N ALA A 6 1.97 2.08 -21.82
CA ALA A 6 0.53 2.22 -21.73
C ALA A 6 0.05 1.44 -20.49
N TRP A 7 -0.56 2.14 -19.55
CA TRP A 7 -1.20 1.52 -18.40
C TRP A 7 -2.33 0.58 -18.88
N SER A 8 -2.17 -0.72 -18.65
CA SER A 8 -3.07 -1.75 -19.22
C SER A 8 -4.42 -1.89 -18.48
N GLY A 9 -4.61 -1.22 -17.35
CA GLY A 9 -5.84 -1.31 -16.56
C GLY A 9 -6.21 -2.70 -16.04
N LYS A 10 -5.31 -3.68 -16.17
CA LYS A 10 -5.58 -5.04 -15.72
C LYS A 10 -5.57 -5.11 -14.21
N SER A 11 -6.74 -5.29 -13.60
CA SER A 11 -6.86 -5.65 -12.18
C SER A 11 -6.41 -7.09 -12.00
N TYR A 12 -5.40 -7.31 -11.17
CA TYR A 12 -4.98 -8.64 -10.77
C TYR A 12 -5.93 -9.17 -9.69
N GLY A 13 -6.63 -10.28 -9.96
CA GLY A 13 -7.45 -10.98 -8.96
C GLY A 13 -8.90 -11.22 -9.34
N GLY A 14 -9.50 -10.40 -10.19
CA GLY A 14 -10.90 -10.55 -10.59
C GLY A 14 -11.88 -10.55 -9.41
N TYR A 15 -13.14 -10.88 -9.70
CA TYR A 15 -14.22 -10.92 -8.71
C TYR A 15 -13.95 -11.90 -7.54
N TRP A 16 -13.47 -13.09 -7.84
CA TRP A 16 -13.16 -14.12 -6.85
C TRP A 16 -11.99 -13.74 -5.94
N GLY A 17 -10.97 -13.08 -6.49
CA GLY A 17 -9.87 -12.56 -5.70
C GLY A 17 -10.33 -11.49 -4.70
N THR A 18 -11.22 -10.60 -5.11
CA THR A 18 -11.80 -9.58 -4.24
C THR A 18 -12.66 -10.19 -3.14
N LEU A 19 -13.52 -11.17 -3.47
CA LEU A 19 -14.34 -11.86 -2.47
C LEU A 19 -13.50 -12.63 -1.45
N SER A 20 -12.50 -13.37 -1.91
CA SER A 20 -11.59 -14.10 -1.03
C SER A 20 -10.83 -13.16 -0.10
N PHE A 21 -10.41 -12.02 -0.61
CA PHE A 21 -9.75 -10.98 0.15
C PHE A 21 -10.65 -10.37 1.23
N LEU A 22 -11.89 -10.02 0.89
CA LEU A 22 -12.86 -9.48 1.84
C LEU A 22 -13.27 -10.52 2.90
N ALA A 23 -13.42 -11.79 2.51
CA ALA A 23 -13.69 -12.88 3.44
C ALA A 23 -12.54 -13.06 4.43
N LEU A 24 -11.30 -12.97 3.96
CA LEU A 24 -10.10 -13.05 4.79
C LEU A 24 -10.00 -11.90 5.79
N LEU A 25 -10.35 -10.67 5.38
CA LEU A 25 -10.38 -9.51 6.27
C LEU A 25 -11.39 -9.66 7.41
N LYS A 26 -12.52 -10.34 7.17
CA LYS A 26 -13.52 -10.65 8.22
C LYS A 26 -13.00 -11.63 9.27
N ILE A 27 -12.06 -12.52 8.90
CA ILE A 27 -11.42 -13.45 9.84
C ILE A 27 -10.41 -12.69 10.72
N GLY A 28 -9.81 -11.62 10.21
CA GLY A 28 -8.90 -10.74 10.92
C GLY A 28 -7.68 -10.32 10.10
N LEU A 29 -6.98 -9.29 10.57
CA LEU A 29 -5.79 -8.75 9.89
C LEU A 29 -4.59 -9.70 9.98
N LEU A 30 -4.41 -10.42 11.07
CA LEU A 30 -3.27 -11.32 11.23
C LEU A 30 -3.22 -12.44 10.18
N PRO A 31 -4.31 -13.21 9.94
CA PRO A 31 -4.36 -14.17 8.84
C PRO A 31 -4.14 -13.52 7.47
N ALA A 32 -4.63 -12.29 7.28
CA ALA A 32 -4.45 -11.55 6.04
C ALA A 32 -2.97 -11.21 5.79
N TYR A 33 -2.25 -10.77 6.81
CA TYR A 33 -0.80 -10.51 6.71
C TYR A 33 0.00 -11.79 6.48
N PHE A 34 -0.40 -12.89 7.12
CA PHE A 34 0.25 -14.18 6.90
C PHE A 34 0.11 -14.62 5.44
N LEU A 35 -1.10 -14.54 4.88
CA LEU A 35 -1.30 -14.83 3.46
C LEU A 35 -0.54 -13.86 2.55
N LEU A 36 -0.52 -12.57 2.90
CA LEU A 36 0.23 -11.55 2.16
C LEU A 36 1.72 -11.91 2.06
N ALA A 37 2.30 -12.50 3.11
CA ALA A 37 3.70 -12.91 3.09
C ALA A 37 3.97 -13.92 1.96
N PHE A 38 3.08 -14.89 1.76
CA PHE A 38 3.19 -15.86 0.66
C PHE A 38 2.94 -15.21 -0.70
N VAL A 39 1.96 -14.31 -0.78
CA VAL A 39 1.68 -13.57 -2.02
C VAL A 39 2.87 -12.71 -2.41
N ALA A 40 3.48 -11.98 -1.46
CA ALA A 40 4.67 -11.18 -1.72
C ALA A 40 5.85 -12.05 -2.19
N ALA A 41 6.06 -13.20 -1.56
CA ALA A 41 7.09 -14.15 -1.98
C ALA A 41 6.84 -14.66 -3.41
N PHE A 42 5.59 -15.02 -3.73
CA PHE A 42 5.20 -15.42 -5.08
C PHE A 42 5.51 -14.33 -6.11
N PHE A 43 5.15 -13.07 -5.82
CA PHE A 43 5.42 -11.97 -6.75
C PHE A 43 6.92 -11.78 -6.98
N VAL A 44 7.73 -11.81 -5.92
CA VAL A 44 9.19 -11.64 -6.02
C VAL A 44 9.85 -12.79 -6.78
N LEU A 45 9.39 -14.02 -6.60
CA LEU A 45 9.99 -15.20 -7.23
C LEU A 45 9.55 -15.36 -8.69
N PHE A 46 8.26 -15.17 -8.98
CA PHE A 46 7.67 -15.54 -10.27
C PHE A 46 7.29 -14.36 -11.16
N ARG A 47 7.14 -13.15 -10.62
CA ARG A 47 6.67 -11.96 -11.36
C ARG A 47 7.76 -10.90 -11.50
N ARG A 48 8.91 -11.31 -12.04
CA ARG A 48 10.10 -10.46 -12.20
C ARG A 48 9.82 -9.11 -12.87
N GLY A 49 8.92 -9.05 -13.84
CA GLY A 49 8.54 -7.81 -14.51
C GLY A 49 7.82 -6.80 -13.60
N ALA A 50 7.06 -7.29 -12.61
CA ALA A 50 6.41 -6.42 -11.63
C ALA A 50 7.38 -5.91 -10.55
N VAL A 51 8.44 -6.67 -10.28
CA VAL A 51 9.43 -6.35 -9.24
C VAL A 51 10.60 -5.51 -9.78
N ALA A 52 10.86 -5.55 -11.08
CA ALA A 52 11.96 -4.80 -11.71
C ALA A 52 11.95 -3.30 -11.37
N PRO A 53 10.83 -2.56 -11.46
CA PRO A 53 10.80 -1.14 -11.08
C PRO A 53 11.14 -0.89 -9.60
N ILE A 54 10.76 -1.83 -8.71
CA ILE A 54 11.07 -1.77 -7.28
C ILE A 54 12.57 -1.94 -7.07
N ALA A 55 13.18 -2.90 -7.75
CA ALA A 55 14.62 -3.13 -7.69
C ALA A 55 15.42 -1.92 -8.21
N ASP A 56 14.97 -1.29 -9.30
CA ASP A 56 15.57 -0.07 -9.84
C ASP A 56 15.45 1.10 -8.88
N TYR A 57 14.29 1.28 -8.26
CA TYR A 57 14.07 2.30 -7.22
C TYR A 57 15.02 2.08 -6.04
N LEU A 58 15.05 0.87 -5.49
CA LEU A 58 15.91 0.52 -4.36
C LEU A 58 17.39 0.69 -4.69
N ALA A 59 17.81 0.37 -5.92
CA ALA A 59 19.18 0.57 -6.37
C ALA A 59 19.56 2.07 -6.39
N ARG A 60 18.64 2.93 -6.83
CA ARG A 60 18.86 4.39 -6.86
C ARG A 60 19.01 4.99 -5.48
N ILE A 61 18.14 4.62 -4.53
CA ILE A 61 18.19 5.18 -3.17
C ILE A 61 19.33 4.60 -2.32
N SER A 62 19.72 3.34 -2.55
CA SER A 62 20.79 2.70 -1.80
C SER A 62 22.19 2.90 -2.40
N GLY A 63 22.27 3.41 -3.61
CA GLY A 63 23.53 3.52 -4.36
C GLY A 63 24.16 2.16 -4.71
N ARG A 64 23.43 1.06 -4.52
CA ARG A 64 23.89 -0.32 -4.75
C ARG A 64 22.99 -1.04 -5.72
N ARG A 65 23.57 -1.96 -6.51
CA ARG A 65 22.78 -2.81 -7.40
C ARG A 65 21.90 -3.76 -6.60
N VAL A 66 20.57 -3.61 -6.72
CA VAL A 66 19.59 -4.48 -6.05
C VAL A 66 19.05 -5.48 -7.08
N ARG A 67 19.08 -6.77 -6.74
CA ARG A 67 18.47 -7.81 -7.56
C ARG A 67 16.95 -7.82 -7.35
N GLY A 68 16.17 -8.13 -8.39
CA GLY A 68 14.71 -8.26 -8.27
C GLY A 68 14.29 -9.32 -7.24
N VAL A 69 15.04 -10.44 -7.16
CA VAL A 69 14.87 -11.45 -6.11
C VAL A 69 15.80 -11.10 -4.96
N SER A 70 15.33 -10.34 -3.99
CA SER A 70 16.07 -9.91 -2.81
C SER A 70 15.14 -9.65 -1.64
N PHE A 71 15.66 -9.73 -0.42
CA PHE A 71 14.89 -9.39 0.79
C PHE A 71 14.40 -7.93 0.78
N ALA A 72 15.17 -7.02 0.21
CA ALA A 72 14.77 -5.62 0.10
C ALA A 72 13.57 -5.45 -0.85
N ALA A 73 13.58 -6.14 -2.00
CA ALA A 73 12.43 -6.14 -2.91
C ALA A 73 11.21 -6.83 -2.28
N TYR A 74 11.41 -7.94 -1.57
CA TYR A 74 10.35 -8.60 -0.82
C TYR A 74 9.75 -7.69 0.23
N GLY A 75 10.58 -7.04 1.06
CA GLY A 75 10.12 -6.09 2.07
C GLY A 75 9.30 -4.95 1.46
N SER A 76 9.72 -4.41 0.31
CA SER A 76 8.97 -3.34 -0.38
C SER A 76 7.61 -3.83 -0.90
N VAL A 77 7.54 -5.02 -1.52
CA VAL A 77 6.29 -5.62 -1.99
C VAL A 77 5.36 -5.91 -0.83
N PHE A 78 5.91 -6.47 0.27
CA PHE A 78 5.15 -6.79 1.46
C PHE A 78 4.60 -5.53 2.14
N SER A 79 5.42 -4.49 2.34
CA SER A 79 5.00 -3.21 2.93
C SER A 79 3.93 -2.50 2.10
N PHE A 80 4.07 -2.55 0.77
CA PHE A 80 3.03 -2.03 -0.12
C PHE A 80 1.73 -2.81 0.03
N GLY A 81 1.80 -4.14 0.09
CA GLY A 81 0.63 -4.98 0.33
C GLY A 81 -0.03 -4.73 1.70
N MET A 82 0.76 -4.51 2.76
CA MET A 82 0.25 -4.11 4.07
C MET A 82 -0.54 -2.80 3.99
N SER A 83 -0.01 -1.79 3.33
CA SER A 83 -0.71 -0.50 3.18
C SER A 83 -2.07 -0.65 2.48
N ILE A 84 -2.16 -1.55 1.48
CA ILE A 84 -3.43 -1.86 0.81
C ILE A 84 -4.38 -2.59 1.76
N LEU A 85 -3.88 -3.58 2.50
CA LEU A 85 -4.67 -4.35 3.48
C LEU A 85 -5.25 -3.44 4.56
N ASP A 86 -4.41 -2.60 5.17
CA ASP A 86 -4.81 -1.68 6.24
C ASP A 86 -5.88 -0.70 5.77
N ARG A 87 -5.64 -0.11 4.60
CA ARG A 87 -6.61 0.79 3.98
C ARG A 87 -7.94 0.09 3.73
N THR A 88 -7.91 -1.11 3.16
CA THR A 88 -9.15 -1.84 2.84
C THR A 88 -9.86 -2.29 4.11
N ALA A 89 -9.13 -2.73 5.14
CA ALA A 89 -9.68 -3.08 6.43
C ALA A 89 -10.35 -1.88 7.12
N TYR A 90 -9.72 -0.71 7.05
CA TYR A 90 -10.29 0.53 7.57
C TYR A 90 -11.63 0.87 6.91
N PHE A 91 -11.68 0.93 5.58
CA PHE A 91 -12.91 1.24 4.84
C PHE A 91 -13.98 0.14 4.94
N ALA A 92 -13.58 -1.11 5.16
CA ALA A 92 -14.51 -2.22 5.39
C ALA A 92 -15.01 -2.29 6.85
N GLY A 93 -14.54 -1.42 7.73
CA GLY A 93 -14.85 -1.46 9.18
C GLY A 93 -14.32 -2.72 9.87
N CYS A 94 -13.34 -3.41 9.29
CA CYS A 94 -12.79 -4.68 9.78
C CYS A 94 -11.49 -4.50 10.59
N GLY A 95 -11.14 -3.30 10.99
CA GLY A 95 -9.90 -3.04 11.71
C GLY A 95 -10.02 -1.93 12.74
N SER A 96 -9.30 -2.06 13.84
CA SER A 96 -9.14 -1.01 14.85
C SER A 96 -7.93 -0.12 14.53
N ILE A 97 -7.95 0.54 13.37
CA ILE A 97 -6.95 1.57 13.09
C ILE A 97 -7.34 2.78 13.93
N LYS A 98 -6.52 3.09 14.92
CA LYS A 98 -6.67 4.32 15.69
C LYS A 98 -6.17 5.48 14.86
N VAL A 99 -7.06 6.37 14.52
CA VAL A 99 -6.72 7.66 13.92
C VAL A 99 -6.47 8.62 15.07
N ASP A 100 -5.40 9.41 14.98
CA ASP A 100 -5.05 10.38 16.00
C ASP A 100 -6.04 11.55 15.98
N ASP A 101 -6.87 11.63 17.02
CA ASP A 101 -7.89 12.66 17.15
C ASP A 101 -7.29 14.07 17.34
N GLU A 102 -6.04 14.17 17.81
CA GLU A 102 -5.38 15.45 18.03
C GLU A 102 -5.11 16.19 16.71
N SER A 103 -4.73 15.46 15.67
CA SER A 103 -4.54 16.02 14.33
C SER A 103 -5.84 16.58 13.75
N PHE A 104 -6.97 15.93 13.99
CA PHE A 104 -8.28 16.42 13.56
C PHE A 104 -8.71 17.66 14.34
N ALA A 105 -8.42 17.74 15.63
CA ALA A 105 -8.71 18.91 16.45
C ALA A 105 -7.98 20.16 15.96
N GLN A 106 -6.72 20.04 15.56
CA GLN A 106 -5.95 21.16 14.97
C GLN A 106 -6.57 21.66 13.66
N ILE A 107 -7.03 20.75 12.80
CA ILE A 107 -7.70 21.12 11.54
C ILE A 107 -9.04 21.82 11.83
N ALA A 108 -9.82 21.30 12.79
CA ALA A 108 -11.09 21.89 13.21
C ALA A 108 -10.90 23.29 13.80
N GLU A 109 -9.90 23.50 14.63
CA GLU A 109 -9.55 24.80 15.20
C GLU A 109 -9.11 25.80 14.11
N ALA A 110 -8.26 25.38 13.19
CA ALA A 110 -7.83 26.23 12.09
C ALA A 110 -9.03 26.67 11.21
N ARG A 111 -9.98 25.76 10.97
CA ARG A 111 -11.20 26.03 10.23
C ARG A 111 -12.14 26.97 10.98
N ALA A 112 -12.27 26.83 12.29
CA ALA A 112 -13.12 27.70 13.13
C ALA A 112 -12.64 29.16 13.14
N LYS A 113 -11.34 29.39 12.91
CA LYS A 113 -10.75 30.74 12.76
C LYS A 113 -11.08 31.42 11.44
N GLY A 114 -11.94 30.85 10.59
CA GLY A 114 -12.38 31.42 9.31
C GLY A 114 -11.30 31.50 8.22
N ARG A 115 -10.16 30.84 8.44
CA ARG A 115 -9.07 30.76 7.46
C ARG A 115 -9.15 29.42 6.72
N GLY A 116 -8.91 29.45 5.42
CA GLY A 116 -8.79 28.21 4.63
C GLY A 116 -7.64 27.35 5.14
N VAL A 117 -7.82 26.03 5.17
CA VAL A 117 -6.79 25.05 5.56
C VAL A 117 -6.29 24.36 4.31
N LEU A 118 -4.96 24.41 4.10
CA LEU A 118 -4.29 23.66 3.05
C LEU A 118 -3.61 22.46 3.69
N ILE A 119 -4.08 21.25 3.35
CA ILE A 119 -3.49 19.99 3.83
C ILE A 119 -2.48 19.52 2.79
N LEU A 120 -1.20 19.46 3.17
CA LEU A 120 -0.15 18.87 2.36
C LEU A 120 0.04 17.42 2.80
N ALA A 121 -0.26 16.49 1.92
CA ALA A 121 -0.07 15.06 2.15
C ALA A 121 0.97 14.50 1.19
N SER A 122 1.85 13.62 1.67
CA SER A 122 2.75 12.84 0.84
C SER A 122 2.15 11.46 0.56
N HIS A 123 2.49 10.89 -0.60
CA HIS A 123 2.03 9.56 -1.01
C HIS A 123 2.79 8.44 -0.26
N THR A 124 2.92 8.56 1.06
CA THR A 124 3.63 7.63 1.92
C THR A 124 2.71 7.08 3.00
N GLY A 125 2.82 5.79 3.32
CA GLY A 125 2.03 5.15 4.37
C GLY A 125 0.53 5.16 4.11
N GLY A 126 -0.25 5.40 5.16
CA GLY A 126 -1.72 5.38 5.15
C GLY A 126 -2.40 6.66 4.66
N TRP A 127 -1.75 7.48 3.82
CA TRP A 127 -2.28 8.78 3.35
C TRP A 127 -3.73 8.75 2.87
N ALA A 128 -4.16 7.63 2.29
CA ALA A 128 -5.52 7.48 1.78
C ALA A 128 -6.58 7.28 2.89
N ILE A 129 -6.16 7.09 4.14
CA ILE A 129 -7.06 7.02 5.29
C ILE A 129 -7.30 8.44 5.84
N ALA A 130 -6.36 9.34 5.62
CA ALA A 130 -6.43 10.74 6.09
C ALA A 130 -7.18 11.67 5.11
N SER A 131 -7.57 11.21 3.93
CA SER A 131 -8.34 11.96 2.93
C SER A 131 -9.83 11.69 3.07
#